data_43215b848374fc21787aebf65b97b958
#
_entry.id   43215b848374fc21787aebf65b97b958
#
_cell.length_a   1.000
_cell.length_b   1.000
_cell.length_c   1.000
_cell.angle_alpha   90.00
_cell.angle_beta   90.00
_cell.angle_gamma   90.00
#
_symmetry.space_group_name_H-M   'P 1'
#
loop_
_entity.id
_entity.type
_entity.pdbx_description
1 polymer ?
#
loop_
_entity_poly.entity_id
_entity_poly.type
_entity_poly.pdbx_seq_one_letter_code
_entity_poly.pdbx_strand_id
1 'polypeptide(L)'
;VITRRSTTLPPCLRLLLGAGLVLGAPGAVGAQEGGLGLRAGTAPTPVASELPRGAGPVRKGRPPQLRRTRPATSAVTRPPLRGSVARDVEAAVQPSLVGLPDRPAPAAPSLRRKAPEEDPWAPLGWRMGGLTILPGIEQSIGYDTNPNRVDTGAKGSAVHRTEAEVRLRSDWSRHALTGALRGSYSAYPGVDGANRPEGEGVLALRLDALRDTQIDLESRFRLDTQRPGSPELGAEVRNRPIVATLGASAGVTERFNRLSIGLRGSVDRFVYEDARLTSGTTLDQGDRELTQGTLRLRGSYEPTPGLIPFVEASVDTRVHDRSVDRSGLRRDSTGLTARVGTTFEMTRTLTGEVAAGYQARDYEDPRLRELRGPVGEAALIWAASPLTTVRLRGAALLEETTIPSASGAVTARGTLEVQHDLRRNLSVTIGGTLAETDYDGIRLREETRAGSVRVDYKLTRSVALRASFTHERLTSTSPGSDYTANVYLVGLRFQP
;
A
#
# COMPACT_ATOMS: atom_id res chain seq x y z
N VAL A 1 -3.65 49.23 0.64
CA VAL A 1 -2.34 48.60 0.44
C VAL A 1 -2.55 47.12 0.78
N ILE A 2 -2.79 46.31 -0.26
CA ILE A 2 -3.04 44.86 -0.13
C ILE A 2 -1.67 44.16 -0.22
N THR A 3 -1.11 43.77 0.91
CA THR A 3 0.10 42.96 0.98
C THR A 3 -0.25 41.51 0.60
N ARG A 4 0.16 41.10 -0.60
CA ARG A 4 0.17 39.67 -1.01
C ARG A 4 1.11 38.90 -0.06
N ARG A 5 0.57 38.07 0.81
CA ARG A 5 1.35 37.03 1.50
C ARG A 5 1.67 35.95 0.48
N SER A 6 2.94 35.82 0.14
CA SER A 6 3.46 34.68 -0.59
C SER A 6 3.32 33.43 0.30
N THR A 7 2.40 32.55 -0.04
CA THR A 7 2.32 31.20 0.54
C THR A 7 3.52 30.40 0.04
N THR A 8 4.61 30.44 0.76
CA THR A 8 5.72 29.52 0.55
C THR A 8 5.28 28.15 1.07
N LEU A 9 5.24 27.15 0.17
CA LEU A 9 5.01 25.75 0.53
C LEU A 9 6.05 25.30 1.55
N PRO A 10 5.66 24.50 2.57
CA PRO A 10 6.60 23.98 3.56
C PRO A 10 7.68 23.13 2.90
N PRO A 11 8.90 23.05 3.48
CA PRO A 11 10.05 22.38 2.89
C PRO A 11 9.78 20.90 2.55
N CYS A 12 8.96 20.21 3.32
CA CYS A 12 8.54 18.82 3.07
C CYS A 12 7.79 18.65 1.74
N LEU A 13 6.98 19.64 1.37
CA LEU A 13 6.22 19.59 0.12
C LEU A 13 7.10 19.86 -1.12
N ARG A 14 8.21 20.61 -0.96
CA ARG A 14 9.19 20.84 -2.02
C ARG A 14 10.00 19.59 -2.37
N LEU A 15 10.27 18.74 -1.37
CA LEU A 15 10.93 17.44 -1.57
C LEU A 15 10.04 16.45 -2.34
N LEU A 16 8.74 16.45 -2.09
CA LEU A 16 7.77 15.58 -2.78
C LEU A 16 7.61 15.95 -4.27
N LEU A 17 7.67 17.22 -4.63
CA LEU A 17 7.61 17.69 -6.01
C LEU A 17 8.93 17.43 -6.78
N GLY A 18 10.08 17.33 -6.08
CA GLY A 18 11.38 17.03 -6.66
C GLY A 18 11.60 15.54 -6.96
N ALA A 19 11.00 14.62 -6.20
CA ALA A 19 11.15 13.18 -6.37
C ALA A 19 10.33 12.59 -7.52
N GLY A 20 9.37 13.33 -8.06
CA GLY A 20 8.49 12.86 -9.15
C GLY A 20 9.04 13.03 -10.58
N LEU A 21 10.24 13.58 -10.78
CA LEU A 21 10.71 14.01 -12.11
C LEU A 21 12.14 13.58 -12.44
N VAL A 22 12.58 12.39 -12.00
CA VAL A 22 13.80 11.76 -12.51
C VAL A 22 13.44 10.45 -13.22
N LEU A 23 12.68 10.56 -14.31
CA LEU A 23 12.76 9.64 -15.44
C LEU A 23 13.74 10.26 -16.44
N GLY A 24 15.03 10.12 -16.16
CA GLY A 24 16.09 10.47 -17.09
C GLY A 24 15.97 9.66 -18.37
N ALA A 25 15.94 10.34 -19.50
CA ALA A 25 16.09 9.74 -20.80
C ALA A 25 17.40 8.94 -20.88
N PRO A 26 17.46 7.79 -21.57
CA PRO A 26 18.70 7.06 -21.74
C PRO A 26 19.65 7.88 -22.63
N GLY A 27 20.70 8.43 -22.04
CA GLY A 27 21.80 9.03 -22.75
C GLY A 27 22.52 7.94 -23.54
N ALA A 28 22.68 8.17 -24.85
CA ALA A 28 23.50 7.36 -25.72
C ALA A 28 24.94 7.34 -25.22
N VAL A 29 25.40 6.17 -24.79
CA VAL A 29 26.81 5.91 -24.51
C VAL A 29 27.48 5.60 -25.85
N GLY A 30 28.32 6.52 -26.31
CA GLY A 30 29.16 6.35 -27.50
C GLY A 30 30.13 5.18 -27.28
N ALA A 31 30.18 4.29 -28.25
CA ALA A 31 31.17 3.26 -28.37
C ALA A 31 32.55 3.86 -28.64
N GLN A 32 33.51 3.61 -27.78
CA GLN A 32 34.95 3.77 -28.09
C GLN A 32 35.54 2.42 -28.47
N GLU A 33 35.99 2.35 -29.71
CA GLU A 33 36.76 1.24 -30.26
C GLU A 33 38.11 1.10 -29.50
N GLY A 34 38.41 -0.09 -29.05
CA GLY A 34 39.71 -0.51 -28.61
C GLY A 34 39.99 -1.93 -29.16
N GLY A 35 40.59 -1.99 -30.33
CA GLY A 35 40.99 -3.22 -30.95
C GLY A 35 42.13 -3.92 -30.25
N LEU A 36 42.08 -5.23 -30.16
CA LEU A 36 43.23 -6.12 -30.15
C LEU A 36 42.79 -7.47 -30.74
N GLY A 37 43.44 -7.79 -31.88
CA GLY A 37 43.23 -9.00 -32.63
C GLY A 37 43.80 -10.23 -31.95
N LEU A 38 43.31 -11.40 -32.37
CA LEU A 38 44.12 -12.53 -32.81
C LEU A 38 43.30 -13.82 -33.00
N ARG A 39 43.34 -14.26 -34.22
CA ARG A 39 43.46 -15.63 -34.80
C ARG A 39 42.26 -16.50 -35.00
N ALA A 40 42.16 -16.80 -36.28
CA ALA A 40 41.39 -17.82 -36.96
C ALA A 40 41.59 -19.25 -36.45
N GLY A 41 40.51 -20.00 -36.47
CA GLY A 41 40.48 -21.45 -36.33
C GLY A 41 39.25 -22.00 -37.04
N THR A 42 39.48 -22.40 -38.26
CA THR A 42 38.85 -23.39 -39.14
C THR A 42 37.49 -24.03 -38.71
N ALA A 43 36.53 -23.88 -39.61
CA ALA A 43 35.30 -24.70 -39.72
C ALA A 43 35.59 -26.11 -40.24
N PRO A 44 34.79 -27.09 -39.96
CA PRO A 44 34.54 -28.22 -40.87
C PRO A 44 33.13 -28.19 -41.48
N THR A 45 33.13 -28.49 -42.76
CA THR A 45 32.06 -28.64 -43.72
C THR A 45 31.11 -29.84 -43.42
N PRO A 46 29.90 -29.83 -44.02
CA PRO A 46 28.86 -30.84 -43.75
C PRO A 46 29.04 -32.11 -44.55
N VAL A 47 28.68 -33.22 -43.96
CA VAL A 47 28.56 -34.51 -44.65
C VAL A 47 27.07 -34.78 -44.91
N ALA A 48 26.77 -34.97 -46.19
CA ALA A 48 25.51 -35.48 -46.69
C ALA A 48 25.53 -37.02 -46.68
N SER A 49 24.42 -37.66 -46.32
CA SER A 49 24.06 -39.00 -46.78
C SER A 49 22.57 -39.23 -46.58
N GLU A 50 21.88 -39.25 -47.63
CA GLU A 50 21.22 -40.37 -48.33
C GLU A 50 19.91 -40.87 -47.73
N LEU A 51 18.86 -40.65 -48.55
CA LEU A 51 17.54 -41.27 -48.49
C LEU A 51 17.58 -42.72 -49.02
N PRO A 52 16.67 -43.59 -48.59
CA PRO A 52 16.11 -44.57 -49.52
C PRO A 52 14.63 -44.36 -49.81
N ARG A 53 14.32 -44.48 -51.07
CA ARG A 53 12.99 -44.55 -51.70
C ARG A 53 12.31 -45.86 -51.37
N GLY A 54 10.99 -45.80 -51.12
CA GLY A 54 10.11 -46.92 -51.13
C GLY A 54 8.68 -46.52 -51.40
N ALA A 55 8.24 -46.70 -52.65
CA ALA A 55 6.88 -46.46 -53.09
C ALA A 55 5.96 -47.63 -52.79
N GLY A 56 4.73 -47.39 -52.37
CA GLY A 56 3.63 -48.35 -52.26
C GLY A 56 2.28 -47.65 -52.37
N PRO A 57 1.22 -48.26 -52.93
CA PRO A 57 0.18 -47.64 -53.69
C PRO A 57 -0.98 -47.04 -52.89
N VAL A 58 -1.55 -46.00 -53.48
CA VAL A 58 -2.74 -45.26 -53.04
C VAL A 58 -3.98 -46.16 -53.00
N ARG A 59 -4.64 -46.24 -51.84
CA ARG A 59 -6.04 -46.66 -51.70
C ARG A 59 -6.95 -45.46 -51.52
N LYS A 60 -7.85 -45.28 -52.49
CA LYS A 60 -9.00 -44.33 -52.43
C LYS A 60 -9.94 -44.75 -51.29
N GLY A 61 -10.05 -43.94 -50.28
CA GLY A 61 -11.00 -44.05 -49.19
C GLY A 61 -12.14 -43.04 -49.34
N ARG A 62 -13.37 -43.50 -49.12
CA ARG A 62 -14.66 -42.80 -49.16
C ARG A 62 -14.70 -41.53 -48.34
N PRO A 63 -15.53 -40.50 -48.69
CA PRO A 63 -15.73 -39.30 -47.89
C PRO A 63 -16.47 -39.61 -46.58
N PRO A 64 -16.12 -38.97 -45.47
CA PRO A 64 -16.81 -39.18 -44.20
C PRO A 64 -18.18 -38.50 -44.20
N GLN A 65 -19.19 -39.28 -43.79
CA GLN A 65 -20.57 -38.82 -43.59
C GLN A 65 -20.60 -37.82 -42.41
N LEU A 66 -21.24 -36.68 -42.61
CA LEU A 66 -21.61 -35.71 -41.59
C LEU A 66 -22.49 -36.34 -40.51
N ARG A 67 -21.93 -36.61 -39.35
CA ARG A 67 -22.66 -36.98 -38.15
C ARG A 67 -23.39 -35.74 -37.64
N ARG A 68 -24.73 -35.73 -37.74
CA ARG A 68 -25.59 -34.76 -37.07
C ARG A 68 -25.31 -34.84 -35.58
N THR A 69 -24.67 -33.79 -35.03
CA THR A 69 -24.57 -33.59 -33.60
C THR A 69 -25.90 -33.03 -33.07
N ARG A 70 -26.47 -33.74 -32.09
CA ARG A 70 -27.61 -33.28 -31.29
C ARG A 70 -27.27 -31.90 -30.67
N PRO A 71 -28.25 -31.00 -30.53
CA PRO A 71 -28.01 -29.76 -29.78
C PRO A 71 -27.73 -30.12 -28.32
N ALA A 72 -26.55 -29.71 -27.85
CA ALA A 72 -26.20 -29.79 -26.45
C ALA A 72 -27.16 -28.89 -25.68
N THR A 73 -27.83 -29.47 -24.71
CA THR A 73 -28.59 -28.81 -23.67
C THR A 73 -27.78 -27.64 -23.09
N SER A 74 -28.36 -26.45 -23.10
CA SER A 74 -27.80 -25.23 -22.56
C SER A 74 -27.34 -25.47 -21.12
N ALA A 75 -26.06 -25.64 -20.92
CA ALA A 75 -25.47 -25.52 -19.60
C ALA A 75 -25.70 -24.07 -19.15
N VAL A 76 -26.44 -23.90 -18.07
CA VAL A 76 -26.59 -22.64 -17.36
C VAL A 76 -25.21 -22.11 -17.08
N THR A 77 -24.78 -21.14 -17.88
CA THR A 77 -23.48 -20.46 -17.71
C THR A 77 -23.62 -19.61 -16.46
N ARG A 78 -23.07 -20.09 -15.34
CA ARG A 78 -22.89 -19.26 -14.15
C ARG A 78 -22.14 -18.00 -14.57
N PRO A 79 -22.60 -16.80 -14.18
CA PRO A 79 -21.89 -15.57 -14.50
C PRO A 79 -20.47 -15.65 -13.95
N PRO A 80 -19.45 -15.26 -14.73
CA PRO A 80 -18.07 -15.25 -14.25
C PRO A 80 -17.97 -14.31 -13.05
N LEU A 81 -17.30 -14.79 -12.01
CA LEU A 81 -16.94 -13.99 -10.85
C LEU A 81 -16.22 -12.73 -11.32
N ARG A 82 -16.83 -11.58 -11.08
CA ARG A 82 -16.19 -10.29 -11.37
C ARG A 82 -14.84 -10.26 -10.65
N GLY A 83 -13.78 -10.20 -11.43
CA GLY A 83 -12.48 -9.83 -10.88
C GLY A 83 -12.65 -8.48 -10.21
N SER A 84 -12.64 -8.46 -8.88
CA SER A 84 -12.53 -7.21 -8.15
C SER A 84 -11.24 -6.55 -8.63
N VAL A 85 -11.36 -5.49 -9.44
CA VAL A 85 -10.31 -4.48 -9.48
C VAL A 85 -10.12 -4.14 -8.01
N ALA A 86 -8.89 -4.30 -7.50
CA ALA A 86 -8.58 -3.89 -6.15
C ALA A 86 -8.97 -2.41 -6.07
N ARG A 87 -10.17 -2.16 -5.54
CA ARG A 87 -10.59 -0.81 -5.19
C ARG A 87 -9.86 -0.53 -3.91
N ASP A 88 -9.04 0.50 -3.97
CA ASP A 88 -8.35 1.01 -2.82
C ASP A 88 -9.36 1.25 -1.74
N VAL A 89 -9.07 0.66 -0.60
CA VAL A 89 -9.79 0.94 0.63
C VAL A 89 -9.50 2.39 0.93
N GLU A 90 -10.50 3.25 0.77
CA GLU A 90 -10.45 4.55 1.39
C GLU A 90 -10.25 4.31 2.87
N ALA A 91 -9.09 4.69 3.37
CA ALA A 91 -8.81 4.58 4.77
C ALA A 91 -9.90 5.36 5.49
N ALA A 92 -10.78 4.64 6.20
CA ALA A 92 -11.54 5.27 7.26
C ALA A 92 -10.54 6.13 8.03
N VAL A 93 -10.89 7.35 8.39
CA VAL A 93 -10.05 8.30 9.10
C VAL A 93 -9.09 7.54 10.02
N GLN A 94 -7.84 7.41 9.58
CA GLN A 94 -6.87 6.66 10.34
C GLN A 94 -6.30 7.60 11.36
N PRO A 95 -6.33 7.28 12.64
CA PRO A 95 -5.43 7.96 13.58
C PRO A 95 -4.03 7.78 13.02
N SER A 96 -3.25 8.85 13.03
CA SER A 96 -1.89 8.90 12.51
C SER A 96 -1.02 7.88 13.22
N LEU A 97 -0.95 6.67 12.71
CA LEU A 97 0.01 5.67 13.13
C LEU A 97 1.21 5.80 12.20
N VAL A 98 2.21 6.50 12.70
CA VAL A 98 3.53 6.55 12.08
C VAL A 98 4.06 5.11 12.03
N GLY A 99 4.32 4.60 10.84
CA GLY A 99 5.19 3.44 10.72
C GLY A 99 4.64 2.14 10.12
N LEU A 100 3.40 2.08 9.62
CA LEU A 100 3.01 0.91 8.84
C LEU A 100 3.44 1.07 7.37
N PRO A 101 4.44 0.32 6.87
CA PRO A 101 4.55 0.13 5.45
C PRO A 101 3.28 -0.60 4.99
N ASP A 102 2.38 0.13 4.32
CA ASP A 102 1.25 -0.47 3.63
C ASP A 102 1.83 -1.31 2.49
N ARG A 103 2.10 -2.59 2.79
CA ARG A 103 2.57 -3.54 1.79
C ARG A 103 1.40 -3.83 0.90
N PRO A 104 1.46 -3.55 -0.41
CA PRO A 104 0.46 -4.05 -1.32
C PRO A 104 0.38 -5.56 -1.14
N ALA A 105 -0.83 -6.08 -0.93
CA ALA A 105 -1.05 -7.52 -0.82
C ALA A 105 -0.31 -8.21 -1.98
N PRO A 106 0.45 -9.28 -1.73
CA PRO A 106 1.21 -9.95 -2.76
C PRO A 106 0.29 -10.25 -3.94
N ALA A 107 0.70 -9.85 -5.14
CA ALA A 107 -0.05 -10.12 -6.35
C ALA A 107 -0.19 -11.63 -6.45
N ALA A 108 -1.42 -12.13 -6.30
CA ALA A 108 -1.69 -13.56 -6.43
C ALA A 108 -1.16 -14.04 -7.78
N PRO A 109 -0.48 -15.20 -7.85
CA PRO A 109 0.01 -15.76 -9.09
C PRO A 109 -1.16 -15.88 -10.08
N SER A 110 -1.01 -15.24 -11.22
CA SER A 110 -2.03 -15.17 -12.25
C SER A 110 -2.22 -16.54 -12.91
N LEU A 111 -3.06 -17.39 -12.34
CA LEU A 111 -3.69 -18.41 -13.13
C LEU A 111 -4.47 -17.72 -14.22
N ARG A 112 -4.32 -18.13 -15.50
CA ARG A 112 -4.98 -17.55 -16.67
C ARG A 112 -6.46 -17.27 -16.38
N ARG A 113 -6.77 -16.08 -15.92
CA ARG A 113 -8.14 -15.63 -15.74
C ARG A 113 -8.73 -15.41 -17.13
N LYS A 114 -9.85 -16.08 -17.40
CA LYS A 114 -10.76 -15.70 -18.49
C LYS A 114 -10.97 -14.19 -18.39
N ALA A 115 -10.84 -13.46 -19.50
CA ALA A 115 -11.00 -12.02 -19.53
C ALA A 115 -12.24 -11.60 -18.70
N PRO A 116 -12.11 -10.65 -17.78
CA PRO A 116 -13.26 -10.20 -17.00
C PRO A 116 -14.32 -9.69 -17.98
N GLU A 117 -15.58 -10.08 -17.76
CA GLU A 117 -16.70 -9.49 -18.45
C GLU A 117 -16.62 -7.96 -18.25
N GLU A 118 -16.56 -7.20 -19.33
CA GLU A 118 -16.37 -5.75 -19.27
C GLU A 118 -17.47 -5.12 -18.41
N ASP A 119 -17.10 -4.54 -17.27
CA ASP A 119 -18.04 -3.76 -16.46
C ASP A 119 -18.45 -2.51 -17.27
N PRO A 120 -19.71 -2.38 -17.72
CA PRO A 120 -20.13 -1.24 -18.51
C PRO A 120 -19.98 0.10 -17.78
N TRP A 121 -19.76 0.06 -16.48
CA TRP A 121 -19.56 1.22 -15.60
C TRP A 121 -18.09 1.43 -15.18
N ALA A 122 -17.17 0.61 -15.69
CA ALA A 122 -15.75 0.78 -15.42
C ALA A 122 -15.21 2.00 -16.18
N PRO A 123 -14.34 2.83 -15.56
CA PRO A 123 -13.65 3.91 -16.26
C PRO A 123 -12.74 3.30 -17.33
N LEU A 124 -12.66 3.94 -18.49
CA LEU A 124 -11.83 3.49 -19.59
C LEU A 124 -10.37 3.87 -19.39
N GLY A 125 -10.14 5.05 -18.78
CA GLY A 125 -8.82 5.61 -18.59
C GLY A 125 -8.17 6.07 -19.89
N TRP A 126 -6.97 6.59 -19.78
CA TRP A 126 -6.14 7.02 -20.90
C TRP A 126 -5.12 5.95 -21.25
N ARG A 127 -5.08 5.52 -22.50
CA ARG A 127 -4.07 4.58 -23.01
C ARG A 127 -2.92 5.34 -23.65
N MET A 128 -1.70 5.12 -23.18
CA MET A 128 -0.47 5.70 -23.70
C MET A 128 0.51 4.58 -24.02
N GLY A 129 0.50 4.09 -25.27
CA GLY A 129 1.25 2.89 -25.65
C GLY A 129 0.79 1.68 -24.83
N GLY A 130 1.70 1.00 -24.16
CA GLY A 130 1.42 -0.15 -23.29
C GLY A 130 1.06 0.23 -21.84
N LEU A 131 0.64 1.46 -21.56
CA LEU A 131 0.23 1.93 -20.24
C LEU A 131 -1.22 2.38 -20.25
N THR A 132 -1.95 2.00 -19.21
CA THR A 132 -3.31 2.51 -18.93
C THR A 132 -3.23 3.37 -17.65
N ILE A 133 -3.66 4.62 -17.78
CA ILE A 133 -3.70 5.60 -16.69
C ILE A 133 -5.17 5.87 -16.36
N LEU A 134 -5.54 5.74 -15.09
CA LEU A 134 -6.88 5.92 -14.59
C LEU A 134 -6.89 7.07 -13.57
N PRO A 135 -7.01 8.33 -14.02
CA PRO A 135 -7.13 9.46 -13.10
C PRO A 135 -8.55 9.55 -12.54
N GLY A 136 -8.68 10.15 -11.37
CA GLY A 136 -9.94 10.45 -10.74
C GLY A 136 -9.80 11.68 -9.85
N ILE A 137 -10.83 12.49 -9.78
CA ILE A 137 -10.93 13.60 -8.84
C ILE A 137 -12.30 13.53 -8.16
N GLU A 138 -12.32 13.79 -6.86
CA GLU A 138 -13.54 13.84 -6.07
C GLU A 138 -13.61 15.15 -5.31
N GLN A 139 -14.78 15.77 -5.35
CA GLN A 139 -15.12 16.93 -4.53
C GLN A 139 -16.25 16.56 -3.60
N SER A 140 -16.01 16.66 -2.30
CA SER A 140 -16.97 16.32 -1.26
C SER A 140 -17.19 17.50 -0.31
N ILE A 141 -18.42 17.61 0.16
CA ILE A 141 -18.81 18.52 1.23
C ILE A 141 -19.43 17.73 2.35
N GLY A 142 -19.35 18.23 3.56
CA GLY A 142 -19.93 17.52 4.69
C GLY A 142 -19.77 18.25 6.00
N TYR A 143 -19.85 17.47 7.07
CA TYR A 143 -19.76 17.98 8.44
C TYR A 143 -18.95 17.01 9.31
N ASP A 144 -18.05 17.56 10.10
CA ASP A 144 -17.27 16.85 11.12
C ASP A 144 -17.63 17.42 12.49
N THR A 145 -18.07 16.58 13.41
CA THR A 145 -18.48 17.01 14.75
C THR A 145 -17.31 17.40 15.65
N ASN A 146 -16.10 16.95 15.33
CA ASN A 146 -14.89 17.19 16.12
C ASN A 146 -13.64 17.26 15.23
N PRO A 147 -13.46 18.30 14.40
CA PRO A 147 -12.33 18.41 13.48
C PRO A 147 -10.97 18.33 14.15
N ASN A 148 -10.84 18.91 15.34
CA ASN A 148 -9.58 18.91 16.09
C ASN A 148 -9.32 17.62 16.88
N ARG A 149 -10.31 16.73 16.99
CA ARG A 149 -10.16 15.46 17.75
C ARG A 149 -9.77 15.74 19.22
N VAL A 150 -10.51 16.60 19.87
CA VAL A 150 -10.31 16.98 21.29
C VAL A 150 -11.36 16.29 22.18
N ASP A 151 -11.01 16.07 23.44
CA ASP A 151 -11.89 15.46 24.45
C ASP A 151 -13.04 16.39 24.82
N THR A 152 -12.73 17.64 25.16
CA THR A 152 -13.68 18.62 25.63
C THR A 152 -13.70 19.86 24.74
N GLY A 153 -14.82 20.58 24.70
CA GLY A 153 -14.94 21.80 23.91
C GLY A 153 -14.91 21.60 22.38
N ALA A 154 -15.21 20.39 21.92
CA ALA A 154 -15.27 20.09 20.49
C ALA A 154 -16.24 21.03 19.77
N LYS A 155 -15.78 21.67 18.70
CA LYS A 155 -16.59 22.51 17.82
C LYS A 155 -16.68 21.85 16.46
N GLY A 156 -17.88 21.43 16.09
CA GLY A 156 -18.12 20.88 14.76
C GLY A 156 -17.96 21.94 13.67
N SER A 157 -17.59 21.50 12.49
CA SER A 157 -17.40 22.37 11.31
C SER A 157 -17.88 21.69 10.04
N ALA A 158 -18.28 22.51 9.08
CA ALA A 158 -18.36 22.06 7.71
C ALA A 158 -16.97 21.59 7.25
N VAL A 159 -16.94 20.63 6.33
CA VAL A 159 -15.72 20.16 5.70
C VAL A 159 -15.86 20.18 4.18
N HIS A 160 -14.84 20.69 3.51
CA HIS A 160 -14.66 20.59 2.07
C HIS A 160 -13.48 19.66 1.79
N ARG A 161 -13.71 18.52 1.15
CA ARG A 161 -12.64 17.57 0.82
C ARG A 161 -12.46 17.49 -0.68
N THR A 162 -11.24 17.72 -1.11
CA THR A 162 -10.78 17.45 -2.46
C THR A 162 -9.90 16.22 -2.43
N GLU A 163 -10.18 15.24 -3.27
CA GLU A 163 -9.36 14.03 -3.41
C GLU A 163 -8.98 13.84 -4.86
N ALA A 164 -7.72 13.59 -5.13
CA ALA A 164 -7.21 13.24 -6.45
C ALA A 164 -6.55 11.87 -6.39
N GLU A 165 -6.78 11.04 -7.40
CA GLU A 165 -6.24 9.70 -7.52
C GLU A 165 -5.73 9.47 -8.95
N VAL A 166 -4.60 8.78 -9.07
CA VAL A 166 -4.10 8.29 -10.35
C VAL A 166 -3.66 6.85 -10.17
N ARG A 167 -4.21 5.95 -10.98
CA ARG A 167 -3.75 4.57 -11.06
C ARG A 167 -3.07 4.34 -12.38
N LEU A 168 -1.97 3.61 -12.36
CA LEU A 168 -1.17 3.25 -13.53
C LEU A 168 -1.05 1.74 -13.62
N ARG A 169 -1.23 1.19 -14.81
CA ARG A 169 -1.00 -0.23 -15.09
C ARG A 169 -0.44 -0.42 -16.48
N SER A 170 0.61 -1.23 -16.60
CA SER A 170 1.11 -1.69 -17.89
C SER A 170 0.34 -2.92 -18.39
N ASP A 171 0.29 -3.08 -19.70
CA ASP A 171 -0.20 -4.27 -20.40
C ASP A 171 0.94 -5.04 -21.11
N TRP A 172 2.18 -4.85 -20.65
CA TRP A 172 3.36 -5.49 -21.21
C TRP A 172 3.32 -7.02 -21.05
N SER A 173 3.87 -7.74 -22.00
CA SER A 173 3.83 -9.20 -22.03
C SER A 173 4.80 -9.87 -21.04
N ARG A 174 5.90 -9.21 -20.66
CA ARG A 174 6.95 -9.79 -19.79
C ARG A 174 7.12 -9.05 -18.48
N HIS A 175 7.10 -7.77 -18.48
CA HIS A 175 7.33 -6.93 -17.29
C HIS A 175 5.99 -6.35 -16.82
N ALA A 176 5.92 -5.86 -15.61
CA ALA A 176 4.73 -5.19 -15.12
C ALA A 176 5.10 -3.91 -14.38
N LEU A 177 4.48 -2.80 -14.77
CA LEU A 177 4.53 -1.55 -14.04
C LEU A 177 3.14 -1.25 -13.49
N THR A 178 3.04 -1.08 -12.19
CA THR A 178 1.81 -0.69 -11.50
C THR A 178 2.09 0.51 -10.63
N GLY A 179 1.12 1.42 -10.53
CA GLY A 179 1.23 2.58 -9.68
C GLY A 179 -0.13 3.01 -9.16
N ALA A 180 -0.15 3.52 -7.96
CA ALA A 180 -1.28 4.20 -7.35
C ALA A 180 -0.77 5.43 -6.63
N LEU A 181 -1.38 6.57 -6.92
CA LEU A 181 -1.12 7.85 -6.28
C LEU A 181 -2.46 8.40 -5.82
N ARG A 182 -2.57 8.74 -4.56
CA ARG A 182 -3.75 9.36 -3.98
C ARG A 182 -3.34 10.53 -3.09
N GLY A 183 -4.05 11.64 -3.21
CA GLY A 183 -3.88 12.79 -2.35
C GLY A 183 -5.22 13.39 -2.00
N SER A 184 -5.37 13.86 -0.76
CA SER A 184 -6.56 14.56 -0.34
C SER A 184 -6.23 15.78 0.52
N TYR A 185 -7.11 16.74 0.48
CA TYR A 185 -7.05 17.92 1.33
C TYR A 185 -8.44 18.20 1.92
N SER A 186 -8.54 18.13 3.24
CA SER A 186 -9.76 18.44 3.97
C SER A 186 -9.61 19.84 4.60
N ALA A 187 -10.44 20.78 4.16
CA ALA A 187 -10.50 22.14 4.68
C ALA A 187 -11.67 22.27 5.66
N TYR A 188 -11.41 22.88 6.82
CA TYR A 188 -12.37 23.11 7.89
C TYR A 188 -12.54 24.62 8.14
N PRO A 189 -13.49 25.28 7.46
CA PRO A 189 -13.71 26.72 7.63
C PRO A 189 -14.06 27.07 9.08
N GLY A 190 -13.35 28.06 9.63
CA GLY A 190 -13.61 28.55 10.98
C GLY A 190 -13.04 27.69 12.13
N VAL A 191 -12.24 26.66 11.82
CA VAL A 191 -11.51 25.88 12.83
C VAL A 191 -10.02 25.91 12.51
N ASP A 192 -9.30 26.72 13.26
CA ASP A 192 -7.85 26.88 13.08
C ASP A 192 -7.11 25.55 13.32
N GLY A 193 -6.13 25.28 12.49
CA GLY A 193 -5.25 24.11 12.63
C GLY A 193 -5.90 22.75 12.33
N ALA A 194 -7.18 22.71 11.93
CA ALA A 194 -7.88 21.46 11.64
C ALA A 194 -7.65 20.91 10.22
N ASN A 195 -7.16 21.74 9.29
CA ASN A 195 -6.95 21.36 7.91
C ASN A 195 -5.98 20.18 7.80
N ARG A 196 -6.32 19.22 6.92
CA ARG A 196 -5.56 17.97 6.77
C ARG A 196 -5.19 17.73 5.31
N PRO A 197 -3.92 17.89 4.94
CA PRO A 197 -3.34 17.25 3.78
C PRO A 197 -3.03 15.78 4.10
N GLU A 198 -3.41 14.87 3.20
CA GLU A 198 -3.08 13.45 3.27
C GLU A 198 -2.65 13.00 1.89
N GLY A 199 -1.73 12.05 1.80
CA GLY A 199 -1.28 11.52 0.53
C GLY A 199 -0.58 10.20 0.66
N GLU A 200 -0.74 9.36 -0.33
CA GLU A 200 -0.01 8.09 -0.43
C GLU A 200 0.27 7.76 -1.89
N GLY A 201 1.33 7.05 -2.12
CA GLY A 201 1.66 6.59 -3.44
C GLY A 201 2.61 5.40 -3.43
N VAL A 202 2.38 4.51 -4.37
CA VAL A 202 3.23 3.35 -4.63
C VAL A 202 3.44 3.25 -6.13
N LEU A 203 4.69 3.05 -6.54
CA LEU A 203 5.06 2.68 -7.90
C LEU A 203 5.88 1.40 -7.82
N ALA A 204 5.39 0.33 -8.44
CA ALA A 204 6.03 -0.97 -8.42
C ALA A 204 6.35 -1.43 -9.85
N LEU A 205 7.60 -1.77 -10.09
CA LEU A 205 8.12 -2.32 -11.33
C LEU A 205 8.60 -3.74 -11.09
N ARG A 206 7.98 -4.70 -11.75
CA ARG A 206 8.42 -6.10 -11.82
C ARG A 206 9.12 -6.34 -13.13
N LEU A 207 10.34 -6.82 -13.07
CA LEU A 207 11.15 -7.24 -14.19
C LEU A 207 11.31 -8.76 -14.16
N ASP A 208 10.76 -9.45 -15.15
CA ASP A 208 11.00 -10.88 -15.38
C ASP A 208 12.34 -11.00 -16.12
N ALA A 209 13.46 -11.01 -15.37
CA ALA A 209 14.82 -10.93 -15.90
C ALA A 209 15.17 -12.23 -16.65
N LEU A 210 14.97 -13.39 -16.01
CA LEU A 210 15.12 -14.71 -16.60
C LEU A 210 13.80 -15.48 -16.44
N ARG A 211 13.78 -16.76 -16.82
CA ARG A 211 12.58 -17.59 -16.71
C ARG A 211 12.12 -17.77 -15.28
N ASP A 212 13.08 -17.91 -14.37
CA ASP A 212 12.86 -18.23 -12.97
C ASP A 212 13.30 -17.11 -12.03
N THR A 213 13.92 -16.01 -12.57
CA THR A 213 14.43 -14.85 -11.84
C THR A 213 13.53 -13.65 -12.04
N GLN A 214 12.99 -13.14 -10.96
CA GLN A 214 12.18 -11.91 -10.92
C GLN A 214 12.89 -10.84 -10.10
N ILE A 215 12.91 -9.61 -10.61
CA ILE A 215 13.41 -8.43 -9.89
C ILE A 215 12.22 -7.49 -9.65
N ASP A 216 12.03 -7.10 -8.40
CA ASP A 216 10.99 -6.17 -7.98
C ASP A 216 11.63 -4.89 -7.48
N LEU A 217 11.22 -3.76 -8.06
CA LEU A 217 11.58 -2.42 -7.62
C LEU A 217 10.31 -1.71 -7.15
N GLU A 218 10.37 -1.03 -6.03
CA GLU A 218 9.22 -0.32 -5.49
C GLU A 218 9.67 1.03 -4.91
N SER A 219 8.89 2.06 -5.18
CA SER A 219 8.99 3.36 -4.51
C SER A 219 7.64 3.67 -3.87
N ARG A 220 7.66 4.19 -2.65
CA ARG A 220 6.46 4.55 -1.91
C ARG A 220 6.65 5.87 -1.19
N PHE A 221 5.55 6.59 -1.04
CA PHE A 221 5.51 7.73 -0.13
C PHE A 221 4.17 7.73 0.62
N ARG A 222 4.21 8.31 1.81
CA ARG A 222 3.04 8.59 2.62
C ARG A 222 3.19 9.96 3.25
N LEU A 223 2.12 10.73 3.24
CA LEU A 223 2.00 12.02 3.89
C LEU A 223 0.75 11.97 4.75
N ASP A 224 0.91 12.25 6.02
CA ASP A 224 -0.16 12.24 7.03
C ASP A 224 0.01 13.42 7.98
N THR A 225 -0.95 13.65 8.87
CA THR A 225 -0.87 14.71 9.87
C THR A 225 -0.99 14.15 11.27
N GLN A 226 -0.16 14.64 12.18
CA GLN A 226 -0.25 14.28 13.59
C GLN A 226 -1.38 15.02 14.31
N ARG A 227 -2.05 14.33 15.21
CA ARG A 227 -3.13 14.87 16.03
C ARG A 227 -2.56 15.66 17.22
N PRO A 228 -2.97 16.92 17.46
CA PRO A 228 -2.74 17.60 18.73
C PRO A 228 -3.30 16.76 19.88
N GLY A 229 -2.59 16.70 21.00
CA GLY A 229 -2.95 15.85 22.14
C GLY A 229 -2.68 14.36 21.94
N SER A 230 -1.94 13.97 20.89
CA SER A 230 -1.34 12.63 20.82
C SER A 230 -0.19 12.51 21.83
N PRO A 231 0.21 11.31 22.22
CA PRO A 231 1.28 11.13 23.22
C PRO A 231 2.60 11.80 22.87
N GLU A 232 2.91 11.89 21.58
CA GLU A 232 4.12 12.56 21.06
C GLU A 232 3.98 14.10 20.98
N LEU A 233 2.74 14.61 20.95
CA LEU A 233 2.42 16.03 20.82
C LEU A 233 1.44 16.43 21.92
N GLY A 234 1.86 17.26 22.86
CA GLY A 234 1.03 17.78 23.93
C GLY A 234 -0.25 18.47 23.40
N ALA A 235 -1.22 18.64 24.29
CA ALA A 235 -2.50 19.28 23.97
C ALA A 235 -2.35 20.80 23.60
N GLU A 236 -1.20 21.40 23.93
CA GLU A 236 -0.87 22.78 23.58
C GLU A 236 -0.46 23.00 22.13
N VAL A 237 -0.41 21.96 21.30
CA VAL A 237 -0.11 22.08 19.87
C VAL A 237 -1.35 22.61 19.14
N ARG A 238 -1.17 23.72 18.39
CA ARG A 238 -2.24 24.41 17.69
C ARG A 238 -2.50 23.86 16.28
N ASN A 239 -1.45 23.44 15.57
CA ASN A 239 -1.56 22.91 14.21
C ASN A 239 -1.52 21.39 14.20
N ARG A 240 -1.71 20.81 13.01
CA ARG A 240 -1.48 19.40 12.73
C ARG A 240 -0.19 19.27 11.93
N PRO A 241 0.96 18.98 12.57
CA PRO A 241 2.22 18.84 11.85
C PRO A 241 2.14 17.68 10.84
N ILE A 242 2.76 17.89 9.70
CA ILE A 242 2.85 16.87 8.65
C ILE A 242 3.92 15.86 9.02
N VAL A 243 3.63 14.60 8.78
CA VAL A 243 4.58 13.49 8.80
C VAL A 243 4.68 12.92 7.40
N ALA A 244 5.89 12.87 6.85
CA ALA A 244 6.15 12.29 5.56
C ALA A 244 7.04 11.05 5.70
N THR A 245 6.67 9.98 5.03
CA THR A 245 7.50 8.78 4.88
C THR A 245 7.79 8.56 3.41
N LEU A 246 9.07 8.43 3.07
CA LEU A 246 9.55 8.14 1.73
C LEU A 246 10.28 6.81 1.76
N GLY A 247 9.94 5.89 0.89
CA GLY A 247 10.56 4.57 0.87
C GLY A 247 10.91 4.10 -0.54
N ALA A 248 11.97 3.33 -0.62
CA ALA A 248 12.36 2.60 -1.82
C ALA A 248 12.80 1.20 -1.45
N SER A 249 12.50 0.23 -2.31
CA SER A 249 12.98 -1.13 -2.13
C SER A 249 13.36 -1.79 -3.45
N ALA A 250 14.33 -2.70 -3.38
CA ALA A 250 14.72 -3.57 -4.48
C ALA A 250 14.78 -5.00 -3.96
N GLY A 251 14.28 -5.94 -4.73
CA GLY A 251 14.27 -7.34 -4.39
C GLY A 251 14.57 -8.23 -5.59
N VAL A 252 15.16 -9.38 -5.33
CA VAL A 252 15.33 -10.46 -6.30
C VAL A 252 14.69 -11.72 -5.74
N THR A 253 13.95 -12.41 -6.58
CA THR A 253 13.35 -13.70 -6.24
C THR A 253 13.77 -14.72 -7.29
N GLU A 254 14.35 -15.81 -6.83
CA GLU A 254 14.71 -16.97 -7.65
C GLU A 254 13.79 -18.14 -7.33
N ARG A 255 13.30 -18.82 -8.38
CA ARG A 255 12.41 -19.95 -8.25
C ARG A 255 13.11 -21.24 -8.68
N PHE A 256 13.11 -22.21 -7.79
CA PHE A 256 13.66 -23.56 -8.02
C PHE A 256 12.51 -24.56 -7.94
N ASN A 257 11.80 -24.77 -9.05
CA ASN A 257 10.60 -25.61 -9.11
C ASN A 257 9.53 -25.13 -8.12
N ARG A 258 9.40 -25.80 -6.96
CA ARG A 258 8.42 -25.47 -5.90
C ARG A 258 9.01 -24.60 -4.78
N LEU A 259 10.32 -24.44 -4.74
CA LEU A 259 11.01 -23.59 -3.77
C LEU A 259 11.26 -22.22 -4.40
N SER A 260 11.02 -21.16 -3.65
CA SER A 260 11.40 -19.79 -4.04
C SER A 260 12.19 -19.15 -2.92
N ILE A 261 13.26 -18.46 -3.28
CA ILE A 261 14.10 -17.72 -2.36
C ILE A 261 14.10 -16.25 -2.81
N GLY A 262 13.74 -15.35 -1.93
CA GLY A 262 13.69 -13.91 -2.19
C GLY A 262 14.57 -13.13 -1.21
N LEU A 263 15.38 -12.23 -1.74
CA LEU A 263 16.15 -11.25 -0.97
C LEU A 263 15.64 -9.85 -1.34
N ARG A 264 15.34 -9.02 -0.34
CA ARG A 264 14.85 -7.65 -0.54
C ARG A 264 15.55 -6.69 0.40
N GLY A 265 16.09 -5.59 -0.15
CA GLY A 265 16.55 -4.44 0.59
C GLY A 265 15.56 -3.29 0.50
N SER A 266 15.38 -2.53 1.57
CA SER A 266 14.59 -1.30 1.56
C SER A 266 15.25 -0.21 2.40
N VAL A 267 14.96 1.04 2.02
CA VAL A 267 15.33 2.23 2.79
C VAL A 267 14.07 3.09 2.91
N ASP A 268 13.77 3.51 4.14
CA ASP A 268 12.65 4.37 4.48
C ASP A 268 13.16 5.59 5.23
N ARG A 269 12.71 6.77 4.81
CA ARG A 269 13.01 8.06 5.43
C ARG A 269 11.74 8.61 6.08
N PHE A 270 11.84 9.00 7.36
CA PHE A 270 10.77 9.62 8.13
C PHE A 270 11.12 11.08 8.39
N VAL A 271 10.23 12.00 8.05
CA VAL A 271 10.39 13.45 8.19
C VAL A 271 9.20 14.01 8.93
N TYR A 272 9.44 14.88 9.90
CA TYR A 272 8.44 15.48 10.76
C TYR A 272 8.45 17.01 10.62
N GLU A 273 7.29 17.62 10.37
CA GLU A 273 7.15 19.06 10.42
C GLU A 273 7.12 19.53 11.87
N ASP A 274 7.74 20.67 12.15
CA ASP A 274 7.71 21.31 13.46
C ASP A 274 6.28 21.66 13.90
N ALA A 275 5.99 21.45 15.17
CA ALA A 275 4.70 21.76 15.75
C ALA A 275 4.65 23.21 16.28
N ARG A 276 3.54 23.91 16.02
CA ARG A 276 3.30 25.25 16.57
C ARG A 276 2.47 25.14 17.82
N LEU A 277 2.97 25.72 18.93
CA LEU A 277 2.27 25.74 20.19
C LEU A 277 1.27 26.90 20.26
N THR A 278 0.29 26.80 21.14
CA THR A 278 -0.68 27.87 21.42
C THR A 278 -0.02 29.13 21.99
N SER A 279 1.15 28.99 22.63
CA SER A 279 2.01 30.10 23.07
C SER A 279 2.62 30.91 21.92
N GLY A 280 2.58 30.38 20.68
CA GLY A 280 3.23 30.97 19.51
C GLY A 280 4.67 30.49 19.30
N THR A 281 5.23 29.70 20.21
CA THR A 281 6.54 29.06 20.04
C THR A 281 6.46 27.81 19.14
N THR A 282 7.60 27.41 18.61
CA THR A 282 7.70 26.21 17.76
C THR A 282 8.34 25.09 18.56
N LEU A 283 7.73 23.92 18.53
CA LEU A 283 8.29 22.68 19.02
C LEU A 283 9.01 21.99 17.86
N ASP A 284 10.31 21.96 17.91
CA ASP A 284 11.18 21.28 16.96
C ASP A 284 10.98 19.75 17.07
N GLN A 285 10.77 19.07 15.96
CA GLN A 285 10.57 17.61 15.87
C GLN A 285 11.70 16.89 15.12
N GLY A 286 12.81 17.57 14.82
CA GLY A 286 13.93 16.97 14.10
C GLY A 286 14.65 15.85 14.86
N ASP A 287 14.38 15.69 16.17
CA ASP A 287 14.85 14.55 16.96
C ASP A 287 14.13 13.24 16.69
N ARG A 288 13.02 13.29 15.93
CA ARG A 288 12.22 12.13 15.50
C ARG A 288 12.53 11.73 14.06
N GLU A 289 13.25 12.56 13.33
CA GLU A 289 13.64 12.27 11.94
C GLU A 289 14.67 11.15 11.90
N LEU A 290 14.41 10.15 11.08
CA LEU A 290 15.28 8.99 10.97
C LEU A 290 15.27 8.36 9.57
N THR A 291 16.31 7.61 9.29
CA THR A 291 16.39 6.72 8.12
C THR A 291 16.46 5.28 8.61
N GLN A 292 15.59 4.42 8.08
CA GLN A 292 15.58 3.00 8.37
C GLN A 292 16.02 2.21 7.14
N GLY A 293 17.08 1.41 7.29
CA GLY A 293 17.50 0.41 6.32
C GLY A 293 17.01 -0.97 6.74
N THR A 294 16.49 -1.79 5.81
CA THR A 294 16.04 -3.15 6.12
C THR A 294 16.52 -4.13 5.06
N LEU A 295 17.06 -5.26 5.49
CA LEU A 295 17.37 -6.40 4.63
C LEU A 295 16.50 -7.59 5.05
N ARG A 296 15.83 -8.22 4.09
CA ARG A 296 14.87 -9.29 4.30
C ARG A 296 15.16 -10.48 3.41
N LEU A 297 15.21 -11.66 4.00
CA LEU A 297 15.33 -12.95 3.32
C LEU A 297 14.05 -13.74 3.54
N ARG A 298 13.46 -14.27 2.47
CA ARG A 298 12.24 -15.12 2.51
C ARG A 298 12.46 -16.39 1.72
N GLY A 299 12.22 -17.53 2.35
CA GLY A 299 12.14 -18.85 1.73
C GLY A 299 10.68 -19.30 1.68
N SER A 300 10.18 -19.69 0.53
CA SER A 300 8.80 -20.13 0.31
C SER A 300 8.78 -21.47 -0.40
N TYR A 301 7.85 -22.34 -0.06
CA TYR A 301 7.67 -23.64 -0.69
C TYR A 301 6.21 -23.86 -1.08
N GLU A 302 5.93 -24.35 -2.29
CA GLU A 302 4.58 -24.61 -2.80
C GLU A 302 4.31 -26.15 -2.83
N PRO A 303 3.83 -26.75 -1.70
CA PRO A 303 3.52 -28.18 -1.65
C PRO A 303 2.39 -28.56 -2.61
N THR A 304 1.38 -27.73 -2.69
CA THR A 304 0.23 -27.85 -3.58
C THR A 304 -0.09 -26.50 -4.22
N PRO A 305 -0.63 -26.47 -5.46
CA PRO A 305 -1.01 -25.22 -6.09
C PRO A 305 -1.92 -24.37 -5.20
N GLY A 306 -1.53 -23.11 -4.99
CA GLY A 306 -2.30 -22.16 -4.19
C GLY A 306 -2.06 -22.21 -2.68
N LEU A 307 -1.14 -23.04 -2.18
CA LEU A 307 -0.69 -23.00 -0.78
C LEU A 307 0.83 -22.83 -0.75
N ILE A 308 1.30 -21.69 -0.21
CA ILE A 308 2.71 -21.31 -0.22
C ILE A 308 3.14 -20.92 1.20
N PRO A 309 3.45 -21.90 2.09
CA PRO A 309 4.09 -21.62 3.36
C PRO A 309 5.47 -20.99 3.15
N PHE A 310 5.87 -20.14 4.08
CA PHE A 310 7.16 -19.45 4.04
C PHE A 310 7.75 -19.22 5.43
N VAL A 311 9.05 -19.02 5.43
CA VAL A 311 9.81 -18.48 6.55
C VAL A 311 10.49 -17.20 6.10
N GLU A 312 10.56 -16.23 6.99
CA GLU A 312 11.13 -14.93 6.69
C GLU A 312 11.97 -14.45 7.87
N ALA A 313 13.16 -13.93 7.58
CA ALA A 313 14.02 -13.25 8.54
C ALA A 313 14.38 -11.87 7.98
N SER A 314 14.40 -10.86 8.84
CA SER A 314 14.87 -9.53 8.46
C SER A 314 15.65 -8.87 9.56
N VAL A 315 16.65 -8.10 9.16
CA VAL A 315 17.40 -7.19 10.01
C VAL A 315 17.16 -5.78 9.54
N ASP A 316 16.95 -4.86 10.47
CA ASP A 316 16.79 -3.45 10.18
C ASP A 316 17.63 -2.59 11.13
N THR A 317 18.06 -1.44 10.63
CA THR A 317 18.79 -0.43 11.39
C THR A 317 18.10 0.90 11.25
N ARG A 318 17.89 1.62 12.35
CA ARG A 318 17.35 2.97 12.42
C ARG A 318 18.44 3.93 12.86
N VAL A 319 18.63 4.97 12.07
CA VAL A 319 19.62 6.03 12.33
C VAL A 319 18.86 7.36 12.34
N HIS A 320 18.89 8.02 13.50
CA HIS A 320 18.29 9.35 13.68
C HIS A 320 19.21 10.44 13.18
N ASP A 321 18.65 11.54 12.71
CA ASP A 321 19.43 12.70 12.26
C ASP A 321 20.16 13.37 13.41
N ARG A 322 19.59 13.30 14.61
CA ARG A 322 20.18 13.80 15.82
C ARG A 322 20.68 12.66 16.69
N SER A 323 21.90 12.77 17.14
CA SER A 323 22.52 11.77 18.00
C SER A 323 21.81 11.57 19.33
N VAL A 324 21.05 12.59 19.80
CA VAL A 324 20.24 12.53 21.02
C VAL A 324 18.88 13.19 20.78
N ASP A 325 17.84 12.62 21.37
CA ASP A 325 16.50 13.20 21.40
C ASP A 325 16.40 14.37 22.41
N ARG A 326 15.22 15.00 22.48
CA ARG A 326 14.92 16.08 23.44
C ARG A 326 15.07 15.68 24.91
N SER A 327 15.13 14.38 25.21
CA SER A 327 15.35 13.82 26.54
C SER A 327 16.80 13.44 26.81
N GLY A 328 17.71 13.67 25.84
CA GLY A 328 19.12 13.32 25.91
C GLY A 328 19.41 11.82 25.78
N LEU A 329 18.52 11.07 25.10
CA LEU A 329 18.67 9.63 24.85
C LEU A 329 19.10 9.40 23.40
N ARG A 330 19.98 8.39 23.19
CA ARG A 330 20.38 7.94 21.85
C ARG A 330 19.41 6.84 21.40
N ARG A 331 18.62 7.13 20.36
CA ARG A 331 17.57 6.23 19.88
C ARG A 331 17.94 5.40 18.66
N ASP A 332 19.16 5.53 18.17
CA ASP A 332 19.64 4.63 17.13
C ASP A 332 19.52 3.19 17.59
N SER A 333 19.08 2.32 16.68
CA SER A 333 18.66 0.98 17.09
C SER A 333 18.80 -0.02 15.94
N THR A 334 18.99 -1.30 16.32
CA THR A 334 19.02 -2.42 15.38
C THR A 334 17.93 -3.43 15.76
N GLY A 335 17.15 -3.85 14.77
CA GLY A 335 16.07 -4.81 14.94
C GLY A 335 16.34 -6.12 14.21
N LEU A 336 15.94 -7.23 14.82
CA LEU A 336 15.89 -8.56 14.20
C LEU A 336 14.46 -9.07 14.26
N THR A 337 13.94 -9.53 13.14
CA THR A 337 12.57 -10.10 13.05
C THR A 337 12.62 -11.46 12.39
N ALA A 338 11.94 -12.43 12.98
CA ALA A 338 11.72 -13.74 12.39
C ALA A 338 10.21 -14.02 12.32
N ARG A 339 9.72 -14.47 11.15
CA ARG A 339 8.31 -14.75 10.92
C ARG A 339 8.13 -16.06 10.16
N VAL A 340 7.03 -16.72 10.42
CA VAL A 340 6.52 -17.84 9.64
C VAL A 340 5.12 -17.50 9.16
N GLY A 341 4.76 -17.96 7.97
CA GLY A 341 3.46 -17.63 7.42
C GLY A 341 3.10 -18.49 6.24
N THR A 342 1.97 -18.18 5.65
CA THR A 342 1.52 -18.81 4.42
C THR A 342 0.76 -17.83 3.54
N THR A 343 1.07 -17.86 2.26
CA THR A 343 0.24 -17.25 1.21
C THR A 343 -0.66 -18.36 0.67
N PHE A 344 -1.94 -18.07 0.48
CA PHE A 344 -2.88 -19.09 0.02
C PHE A 344 -3.91 -18.51 -0.97
N GLU A 345 -4.25 -19.36 -1.92
CA GLU A 345 -5.40 -19.24 -2.82
C GLU A 345 -6.20 -20.54 -2.70
N MET A 346 -6.83 -20.73 -1.51
CA MET A 346 -7.47 -22.01 -1.15
C MET A 346 -8.65 -22.34 -2.05
N THR A 347 -9.33 -21.29 -2.54
CA THR A 347 -10.42 -21.40 -3.50
C THR A 347 -10.36 -20.22 -4.45
N ARG A 348 -11.12 -20.25 -5.55
CA ARG A 348 -11.26 -19.05 -6.40
C ARG A 348 -11.86 -17.84 -5.68
N THR A 349 -12.33 -18.03 -4.46
CA THR A 349 -13.04 -17.02 -3.68
C THR A 349 -12.27 -16.53 -2.47
N LEU A 350 -11.27 -17.27 -1.97
CA LEU A 350 -10.50 -16.89 -0.78
C LEU A 350 -9.01 -16.88 -1.12
N THR A 351 -8.43 -15.68 -1.04
CA THR A 351 -6.99 -15.46 -1.24
C THR A 351 -6.44 -14.63 -0.08
N GLY A 352 -5.18 -14.83 0.26
CA GLY A 352 -4.56 -14.02 1.30
C GLY A 352 -3.17 -14.48 1.71
N GLU A 353 -2.63 -13.75 2.68
CA GLU A 353 -1.39 -14.08 3.36
C GLU A 353 -1.60 -13.84 4.87
N VAL A 354 -1.08 -14.75 5.66
CA VAL A 354 -0.98 -14.60 7.12
C VAL A 354 0.43 -14.94 7.56
N ALA A 355 0.97 -14.13 8.47
CA ALA A 355 2.28 -14.34 9.05
C ALA A 355 2.26 -13.98 10.54
N ALA A 356 3.03 -14.70 11.34
CA ALA A 356 3.26 -14.41 12.74
C ALA A 356 4.73 -14.63 13.05
N GLY A 357 5.23 -13.92 14.04
CA GLY A 357 6.64 -14.00 14.40
C GLY A 357 6.97 -13.19 15.64
N TYR A 358 8.23 -12.93 15.78
CA TYR A 358 8.78 -12.20 16.90
C TYR A 358 9.84 -11.21 16.42
N GLN A 359 9.85 -10.02 17.02
CA GLN A 359 10.84 -8.99 16.79
C GLN A 359 11.52 -8.63 18.10
N ALA A 360 12.83 -8.41 18.03
CA ALA A 360 13.65 -7.83 19.09
C ALA A 360 14.40 -6.63 18.51
N ARG A 361 14.52 -5.55 19.29
CA ARG A 361 15.18 -4.32 18.91
C ARG A 361 16.05 -3.81 20.06
N ASP A 362 17.32 -3.66 19.79
CA ASP A 362 18.32 -3.13 20.71
C ASP A 362 18.61 -1.67 20.39
N TYR A 363 18.66 -0.82 21.42
CA TYR A 363 18.96 0.60 21.32
C TYR A 363 20.44 0.87 21.66
N GLU A 364 21.00 1.90 21.06
CA GLU A 364 22.36 2.33 21.38
C GLU A 364 22.49 2.85 22.82
N ASP A 365 21.41 3.47 23.35
CA ASP A 365 21.40 3.99 24.72
C ASP A 365 21.07 2.89 25.72
N PRO A 366 21.97 2.55 26.67
CA PRO A 366 21.74 1.51 27.66
C PRO A 366 20.63 1.84 28.69
N ARG A 367 20.16 3.09 28.72
CA ARG A 367 19.03 3.50 29.57
C ARG A 367 17.68 3.10 28.94
N LEU A 368 17.64 2.85 27.64
CA LEU A 368 16.46 2.32 26.95
C LEU A 368 16.46 0.79 27.07
N ARG A 369 15.30 0.23 27.34
CA ARG A 369 15.16 -1.23 27.39
C ARG A 369 15.09 -1.78 25.96
N GLU A 370 15.58 -3.00 25.79
CA GLU A 370 15.33 -3.76 24.57
C GLU A 370 13.80 -3.86 24.36
N LEU A 371 13.33 -3.43 23.19
CA LEU A 371 11.93 -3.55 22.80
C LEU A 371 11.74 -4.88 22.08
N ARG A 372 10.95 -5.77 22.63
CA ARG A 372 10.67 -7.08 22.06
C ARG A 372 9.20 -7.46 22.16
N GLY A 373 8.70 -8.16 21.18
CA GLY A 373 7.31 -8.60 21.20
C GLY A 373 6.90 -9.40 19.97
N PRO A 374 5.67 -9.97 20.04
CA PRO A 374 5.07 -10.64 18.91
C PRO A 374 4.77 -9.63 17.80
N VAL A 375 5.03 -10.04 16.56
CA VAL A 375 4.66 -9.29 15.34
C VAL A 375 3.87 -10.21 14.42
N GLY A 376 2.97 -9.63 13.64
CA GLY A 376 2.16 -10.43 12.75
C GLY A 376 1.48 -9.58 11.68
N GLU A 377 1.08 -10.23 10.62
CA GLU A 377 0.36 -9.60 9.51
C GLU A 377 -0.67 -10.58 8.95
N ALA A 378 -1.84 -10.08 8.61
CA ALA A 378 -2.88 -10.82 7.94
C ALA A 378 -3.54 -9.94 6.88
N ALA A 379 -3.66 -10.44 5.67
CA ALA A 379 -4.36 -9.80 4.57
C ALA A 379 -5.19 -10.85 3.84
N LEU A 380 -6.53 -10.78 3.97
CA LEU A 380 -7.45 -11.75 3.41
C LEU A 380 -8.45 -11.05 2.50
N ILE A 381 -8.74 -11.64 1.36
CA ILE A 381 -9.80 -11.22 0.45
C ILE A 381 -10.68 -12.44 0.20
N TRP A 382 -11.95 -12.30 0.58
CA TRP A 382 -12.94 -13.35 0.40
C TRP A 382 -14.11 -12.83 -0.44
N ALA A 383 -14.25 -13.36 -1.66
CA ALA A 383 -15.43 -13.19 -2.49
C ALA A 383 -16.53 -14.15 -1.99
N ALA A 384 -17.23 -13.75 -0.89
CA ALA A 384 -18.26 -14.57 -0.24
C ALA A 384 -19.41 -14.89 -1.19
N SER A 385 -19.70 -13.99 -2.15
CA SER A 385 -20.61 -14.21 -3.26
C SER A 385 -20.13 -13.40 -4.49
N PRO A 386 -20.75 -13.56 -5.68
CA PRO A 386 -20.46 -12.71 -6.84
C PRO A 386 -20.67 -11.22 -6.60
N LEU A 387 -21.48 -10.86 -5.61
CA LEU A 387 -21.84 -9.49 -5.26
C LEU A 387 -21.20 -9.01 -3.95
N THR A 388 -20.61 -9.92 -3.16
CA THR A 388 -20.09 -9.59 -1.81
C THR A 388 -18.62 -9.92 -1.71
N THR A 389 -17.82 -8.93 -1.39
CA THR A 389 -16.39 -9.09 -1.11
C THR A 389 -16.10 -8.65 0.32
N VAL A 390 -15.44 -9.52 1.07
CA VAL A 390 -14.96 -9.25 2.43
C VAL A 390 -13.45 -9.10 2.39
N ARG A 391 -12.92 -8.04 2.99
CA ARG A 391 -11.49 -7.81 3.15
C ARG A 391 -11.18 -7.70 4.62
N LEU A 392 -10.22 -8.49 5.07
CA LEU A 392 -9.69 -8.43 6.44
C LEU A 392 -8.21 -8.09 6.35
N ARG A 393 -7.79 -7.11 7.12
CA ARG A 393 -6.39 -6.77 7.33
C ARG A 393 -6.11 -6.73 8.82
N GLY A 394 -4.96 -7.23 9.22
CA GLY A 394 -4.48 -7.19 10.59
C GLY A 394 -2.98 -6.99 10.60
N ALA A 395 -2.47 -6.24 11.56
CA ALA A 395 -1.05 -6.09 11.79
C ALA A 395 -0.77 -5.91 13.28
N ALA A 396 0.33 -6.49 13.73
CA ALA A 396 0.93 -6.24 15.04
C ALA A 396 2.42 -5.94 14.81
N LEU A 397 2.89 -4.81 15.33
CA LEU A 397 4.25 -4.33 15.09
C LEU A 397 4.79 -3.53 16.27
N LEU A 398 6.12 -3.39 16.29
CA LEU A 398 6.82 -2.55 17.26
C LEU A 398 7.12 -1.19 16.62
N GLU A 399 6.62 -0.13 17.25
CA GLU A 399 6.76 1.26 16.81
C GLU A 399 7.77 2.01 17.68
N GLU A 400 8.38 3.01 17.10
CA GLU A 400 9.27 3.94 17.78
C GLU A 400 8.50 5.02 18.52
N THR A 401 9.06 5.54 19.61
CA THR A 401 8.53 6.70 20.33
C THR A 401 9.69 7.55 20.86
N THR A 402 9.49 8.85 20.98
CA THR A 402 10.40 9.77 21.67
C THR A 402 9.84 10.20 23.03
N ILE A 403 8.78 9.57 23.51
CA ILE A 403 8.22 9.84 24.83
C ILE A 403 9.26 9.47 25.89
N PRO A 404 9.53 10.38 26.85
CA PRO A 404 10.46 10.10 27.94
C PRO A 404 10.12 8.83 28.69
N SER A 405 11.13 8.02 28.99
CA SER A 405 11.02 6.74 29.71
C SER A 405 10.29 5.61 28.95
N ALA A 406 9.82 5.85 27.72
CA ALA A 406 9.33 4.78 26.87
C ALA A 406 10.41 4.33 25.87
N SER A 407 10.58 3.02 25.73
CA SER A 407 11.51 2.46 24.73
C SER A 407 10.86 2.33 23.36
N GLY A 408 9.55 2.17 23.31
CA GLY A 408 8.79 2.04 22.07
C GLY A 408 7.34 1.72 22.39
N ALA A 409 6.58 1.32 21.38
CA ALA A 409 5.19 0.91 21.53
C ALA A 409 4.91 -0.37 20.73
N VAL A 410 3.99 -1.16 21.22
CA VAL A 410 3.42 -2.31 20.51
C VAL A 410 2.05 -1.91 20.00
N THR A 411 1.90 -1.85 18.67
CA THR A 411 0.61 -1.52 18.05
C THR A 411 0.02 -2.75 17.38
N ALA A 412 -1.21 -3.07 17.78
CA ALA A 412 -2.04 -4.08 17.11
C ALA A 412 -3.24 -3.39 16.43
N ARG A 413 -3.47 -3.71 15.15
CA ARG A 413 -4.56 -3.13 14.36
C ARG A 413 -5.27 -4.20 13.55
N GLY A 414 -6.61 -4.12 13.53
CA GLY A 414 -7.47 -4.94 12.68
C GLY A 414 -8.46 -4.07 11.92
N THR A 415 -8.65 -4.34 10.63
CA THR A 415 -9.62 -3.67 9.77
C THR A 415 -10.41 -4.71 9.00
N LEU A 416 -11.74 -4.64 9.10
CA LEU A 416 -12.69 -5.45 8.34
C LEU A 416 -13.47 -4.53 7.41
N GLU A 417 -13.57 -4.91 6.14
CA GLU A 417 -14.38 -4.24 5.14
C GLU A 417 -15.26 -5.24 4.42
N VAL A 418 -16.55 -4.94 4.31
CA VAL A 418 -17.53 -5.71 3.57
C VAL A 418 -18.12 -4.81 2.49
N GLN A 419 -17.86 -5.14 1.24
CA GLN A 419 -18.46 -4.49 0.08
C GLN A 419 -19.56 -5.37 -0.49
N HIS A 420 -20.75 -4.81 -0.71
CA HIS A 420 -21.86 -5.47 -1.35
C HIS A 420 -22.38 -4.64 -2.54
N ASP A 421 -22.41 -5.26 -3.72
CA ASP A 421 -22.89 -4.63 -4.95
C ASP A 421 -24.40 -4.88 -5.08
N LEU A 422 -25.23 -3.95 -4.57
CA LEU A 422 -26.70 -4.01 -4.62
C LEU A 422 -27.20 -4.01 -6.07
N ARG A 423 -26.54 -3.24 -6.94
CA ARG A 423 -26.77 -3.18 -8.39
C ARG A 423 -25.43 -3.04 -9.09
N ARG A 424 -25.41 -3.20 -10.43
CA ARG A 424 -24.20 -3.01 -11.24
C ARG A 424 -23.55 -1.62 -11.05
N ASN A 425 -24.38 -0.62 -10.73
CA ASN A 425 -23.94 0.77 -10.53
C ASN A 425 -24.13 1.29 -9.10
N LEU A 426 -24.55 0.45 -8.15
CA LEU A 426 -24.74 0.83 -6.75
C LEU A 426 -24.04 -0.18 -5.84
N SER A 427 -23.06 0.27 -5.09
CA SER A 427 -22.36 -0.52 -4.07
C SER A 427 -22.42 0.14 -2.70
N VAL A 428 -22.49 -0.68 -1.66
CA VAL A 428 -22.39 -0.27 -0.26
C VAL A 428 -21.18 -0.95 0.34
N THR A 429 -20.38 -0.18 1.05
CA THR A 429 -19.21 -0.68 1.79
C THR A 429 -19.39 -0.35 3.26
N ILE A 430 -19.25 -1.35 4.11
CA ILE A 430 -19.24 -1.19 5.57
C ILE A 430 -17.85 -1.55 6.07
N GLY A 431 -17.25 -0.68 6.86
CA GLY A 431 -15.91 -0.86 7.41
C GLY A 431 -15.89 -0.76 8.93
N GLY A 432 -14.96 -1.48 9.56
CA GLY A 432 -14.66 -1.38 10.98
C GLY A 432 -13.17 -1.50 11.22
N THR A 433 -12.63 -0.66 12.09
CA THR A 433 -11.22 -0.69 12.51
C THR A 433 -11.14 -0.71 14.03
N LEU A 434 -10.29 -1.58 14.54
CA LEU A 434 -9.88 -1.62 15.94
C LEU A 434 -8.35 -1.49 15.95
N ALA A 435 -7.83 -0.61 16.81
CA ALA A 435 -6.40 -0.50 17.03
C ALA A 435 -6.12 -0.27 18.51
N GLU A 436 -5.04 -0.85 18.97
CA GLU A 436 -4.55 -0.74 20.34
C GLU A 436 -3.05 -0.49 20.29
N THR A 437 -2.59 0.46 21.10
CA THR A 437 -1.17 0.80 21.22
C THR A 437 -0.79 0.82 22.69
N ASP A 438 0.15 -0.04 23.09
CA ASP A 438 0.72 -0.10 24.43
C ASP A 438 2.18 0.40 24.39
N TYR A 439 2.51 1.38 25.24
CA TYR A 439 3.85 1.97 25.30
C TYR A 439 4.71 1.26 26.34
N ASP A 440 5.85 0.71 25.89
CA ASP A 440 6.76 -0.01 26.78
C ASP A 440 7.54 0.95 27.68
N GLY A 441 7.59 0.66 28.97
CA GLY A 441 8.29 1.46 29.98
C GLY A 441 7.41 2.46 30.73
N ILE A 442 6.21 2.78 30.24
CA ILE A 442 5.26 3.71 30.88
C ILE A 442 3.83 3.14 30.90
N ARG A 443 2.97 3.69 31.75
CA ARG A 443 1.55 3.29 31.80
C ARG A 443 0.72 4.12 30.81
N LEU A 444 0.98 3.96 29.54
CA LEU A 444 0.25 4.64 28.47
C LEU A 444 -0.31 3.61 27.51
N ARG A 445 -1.62 3.66 27.32
CA ARG A 445 -2.35 2.80 26.38
C ARG A 445 -3.38 3.61 25.63
N GLU A 446 -3.48 3.40 24.34
CA GLU A 446 -4.49 4.00 23.48
C GLU A 446 -5.30 2.91 22.78
N GLU A 447 -6.61 3.09 22.72
CA GLU A 447 -7.51 2.25 21.96
C GLU A 447 -8.32 3.10 20.99
N THR A 448 -8.28 2.74 19.70
CA THR A 448 -9.08 3.37 18.66
C THR A 448 -10.10 2.41 18.11
N ARG A 449 -11.35 2.86 18.02
CA ARG A 449 -12.46 2.15 17.39
C ARG A 449 -13.06 3.06 16.33
N ALA A 450 -13.14 2.56 15.09
CA ALA A 450 -13.78 3.30 14.00
C ALA A 450 -14.76 2.40 13.25
N GLY A 451 -15.86 2.99 12.82
CA GLY A 451 -16.85 2.34 11.97
C GLY A 451 -17.22 3.26 10.80
N SER A 452 -17.40 2.73 9.61
CA SER A 452 -17.75 3.52 8.43
C SER A 452 -18.79 2.84 7.56
N VAL A 453 -19.59 3.64 6.88
CA VAL A 453 -20.50 3.21 5.81
C VAL A 453 -20.28 4.13 4.63
N ARG A 454 -20.11 3.54 3.45
CA ARG A 454 -19.96 4.27 2.18
C ARG A 454 -20.93 3.72 1.14
N VAL A 455 -21.54 4.60 0.39
CA VAL A 455 -22.42 4.30 -0.73
C VAL A 455 -21.83 4.93 -1.97
N ASP A 456 -21.58 4.13 -3.00
CA ASP A 456 -21.08 4.57 -4.31
C ASP A 456 -22.19 4.32 -5.35
N TYR A 457 -22.70 5.39 -5.97
CA TYR A 457 -23.68 5.32 -7.04
C TYR A 457 -23.10 5.87 -8.34
N LYS A 458 -22.78 4.99 -9.28
CA LYS A 458 -22.26 5.37 -10.59
C LYS A 458 -23.39 5.88 -11.47
N LEU A 459 -23.40 7.18 -11.75
CA LEU A 459 -24.36 7.85 -12.66
C LEU A 459 -24.04 7.54 -14.11
N THR A 460 -22.74 7.59 -14.44
CA THR A 460 -22.18 7.25 -15.75
C THR A 460 -20.83 6.52 -15.53
N ARG A 461 -20.12 6.16 -16.60
CA ARG A 461 -18.74 5.66 -16.48
C ARG A 461 -17.80 6.68 -15.85
N SER A 462 -18.05 7.95 -16.14
CA SER A 462 -17.16 9.05 -15.76
C SER A 462 -17.59 9.79 -14.51
N VAL A 463 -18.83 9.59 -14.02
CA VAL A 463 -19.37 10.32 -12.86
C VAL A 463 -19.99 9.37 -11.88
N ALA A 464 -19.60 9.48 -10.62
CA ALA A 464 -20.21 8.75 -9.50
C ALA A 464 -20.55 9.70 -8.36
N LEU A 465 -21.71 9.49 -7.74
CA LEU A 465 -22.09 10.09 -6.46
C LEU A 465 -21.59 9.20 -5.34
N ARG A 466 -20.95 9.79 -4.33
CA ARG A 466 -20.47 9.08 -3.15
C ARG A 466 -21.04 9.73 -1.90
N ALA A 467 -21.53 8.92 -0.98
CA ALA A 467 -21.88 9.35 0.36
C ALA A 467 -21.14 8.47 1.37
N SER A 468 -20.62 9.07 2.44
CA SER A 468 -19.95 8.33 3.50
C SER A 468 -20.28 8.90 4.88
N PHE A 469 -20.30 8.00 5.86
CA PHE A 469 -20.38 8.27 7.28
C PHE A 469 -19.25 7.53 7.97
N THR A 470 -18.54 8.21 8.86
CA THR A 470 -17.50 7.59 9.71
C THR A 470 -17.72 8.02 11.14
N HIS A 471 -17.75 7.05 12.04
CA HIS A 471 -17.70 7.21 13.49
C HIS A 471 -16.35 6.78 14.00
N GLU A 472 -15.69 7.61 14.79
CA GLU A 472 -14.37 7.35 15.36
C GLU A 472 -14.37 7.67 16.84
N ARG A 473 -13.80 6.79 17.65
CA ARG A 473 -13.58 6.99 19.07
C ARG A 473 -12.17 6.53 19.44
N LEU A 474 -11.44 7.38 20.13
CA LEU A 474 -10.18 7.06 20.77
C LEU A 474 -10.35 7.19 22.28
N THR A 475 -9.82 6.22 23.00
CA THR A 475 -9.68 6.22 24.47
C THR A 475 -8.19 6.08 24.80
N SER A 476 -7.70 6.90 25.70
CA SER A 476 -6.30 6.94 26.13
C SER A 476 -6.21 6.98 27.65
N THR A 477 -5.20 6.35 28.22
CA THR A 477 -4.89 6.52 29.64
C THR A 477 -4.22 7.86 29.93
N SER A 478 -3.83 8.63 28.89
CA SER A 478 -3.35 10.00 29.00
C SER A 478 -4.55 10.95 29.13
N PRO A 479 -4.66 11.74 30.22
CA PRO A 479 -5.77 12.67 30.41
C PRO A 479 -5.89 13.67 29.26
N GLY A 480 -7.13 13.91 28.77
CA GLY A 480 -7.42 14.89 27.73
C GLY A 480 -7.10 14.43 26.30
N SER A 481 -6.67 13.18 26.11
CA SER A 481 -6.38 12.62 24.76
C SER A 481 -7.58 11.92 24.14
N ASP A 482 -8.63 11.62 24.91
CA ASP A 482 -9.85 10.98 24.44
C ASP A 482 -10.58 11.84 23.42
N TYR A 483 -11.26 11.21 22.49
CA TYR A 483 -12.20 11.94 21.64
C TYR A 483 -13.22 11.03 20.98
N THR A 484 -14.29 11.63 20.52
CA THR A 484 -15.29 11.02 19.64
C THR A 484 -15.55 11.99 18.48
N ALA A 485 -15.64 11.46 17.27
CA ALA A 485 -15.93 12.25 16.07
C ALA A 485 -16.84 11.51 15.13
N ASN A 486 -17.75 12.25 14.48
CA ASN A 486 -18.60 11.77 13.41
C ASN A 486 -18.37 12.64 12.18
N VAL A 487 -18.09 12.00 11.06
CA VAL A 487 -17.84 12.67 9.78
C VAL A 487 -18.87 12.22 8.76
N TYR A 488 -19.55 13.15 8.15
CA TYR A 488 -20.53 12.95 7.08
C TYR A 488 -20.02 13.63 5.83
N LEU A 489 -19.92 12.91 4.71
CA LEU A 489 -19.48 13.47 3.44
C LEU A 489 -20.43 13.05 2.32
N VAL A 490 -20.69 13.97 1.40
CA VAL A 490 -21.34 13.69 0.11
C VAL A 490 -20.52 14.37 -0.98
N GLY A 491 -20.20 13.64 -2.03
CA GLY A 491 -19.31 14.13 -3.09
C GLY A 491 -19.62 13.57 -4.45
N LEU A 492 -19.06 14.22 -5.45
CA LEU A 492 -19.05 13.79 -6.84
C LEU A 492 -17.62 13.41 -7.24
N ARG A 493 -17.49 12.20 -7.77
CA ARG A 493 -16.23 11.68 -8.32
C ARG A 493 -16.31 11.72 -9.84
N PHE A 494 -15.28 12.28 -10.44
CA PHE A 494 -15.05 12.33 -11.90
C PHE A 494 -13.87 11.43 -12.24
N GLN A 495 -14.05 10.57 -13.26
CA GLN A 495 -13.04 9.63 -13.77
C GLN A 495 -13.31 9.39 -15.26
N PRO A 496 -12.32 9.53 -16.17
CA PRO A 496 -12.50 9.33 -17.62
C PRO A 496 -12.60 7.85 -18.02
#